data_a76c8b8c12520124a7b870a35c15eea2
#
_entry.id   a76c8b8c12520124a7b870a35c15eea2
#
_cell.length_a   1.000
_cell.length_b   1.000
_cell.length_c   1.000
_cell.angle_alpha   90.00
_cell.angle_beta   90.00
_cell.angle_gamma   90.00
#
_symmetry.space_group_name_H-M   'P 1'
#
loop_
_entity.id
_entity.type
_entity.pdbx_description
1 polymer ?
#
loop_
_entity_poly.entity_id
_entity_poly.type
_entity_poly.pdbx_seq_one_letter_code
_entity_poly.pdbx_strand_id
1 'polypeptide(L)'
;LWQERKHNTDPYVGYGIAGGHLSCGLGKNIPDQAEVKIEEADGHYTIFLGLVDIGQGSRTALQAMAADALETDFDNVSLVMADTDRTLDCGSTAGSRSTFIGGNAMLNAIENFKKGEMETGKADFPESEESFSIAGFPHAMYTFIAQAVKLRVDPVTGQVVLLDIAAATEAGRIINPLAMAGQIQGGVAMSVGYAFGENCQFKEGRLLNDSMSTYL
;
A
#
# COMPACT_ATOMS: atom_id res chain seq x y z
N LEU A 1 -11.33 9.86 20.57
CA LEU A 1 -9.98 10.29 20.95
C LEU A 1 -9.84 11.83 20.92
N TRP A 2 -9.98 12.47 19.76
CA TRP A 2 -9.80 13.95 19.67
C TRP A 2 -10.81 14.75 20.49
N GLN A 3 -12.03 14.28 20.67
CA GLN A 3 -13.04 14.95 21.50
C GLN A 3 -12.73 14.85 22.99
N GLU A 4 -12.07 13.80 23.45
CA GLU A 4 -11.67 13.61 24.84
C GLU A 4 -10.76 14.75 25.34
N ARG A 5 -9.96 15.35 24.44
CA ARG A 5 -9.09 16.48 24.75
C ARG A 5 -9.80 17.61 25.49
N LYS A 6 -11.08 17.86 25.15
CA LYS A 6 -11.89 18.93 25.75
C LYS A 6 -12.20 18.71 27.23
N HIS A 7 -12.13 17.44 27.69
CA HIS A 7 -12.48 17.03 29.03
C HIS A 7 -11.27 16.55 29.84
N ASN A 8 -10.09 16.55 29.23
CA ASN A 8 -8.86 16.14 29.92
C ASN A 8 -8.43 17.18 30.94
N THR A 9 -8.20 16.75 32.16
CA THR A 9 -7.70 17.58 33.28
C THR A 9 -6.29 17.21 33.72
N ASP A 10 -5.70 16.11 33.18
CA ASP A 10 -4.32 15.73 33.47
C ASP A 10 -3.36 16.61 32.64
N PRO A 11 -2.53 17.46 33.27
CA PRO A 11 -1.60 18.33 32.55
C PRO A 11 -0.47 17.59 31.83
N TYR A 12 -0.25 16.32 32.15
CA TYR A 12 0.78 15.48 31.54
C TYR A 12 0.26 14.63 30.39
N VAL A 13 -1.04 14.70 30.07
CA VAL A 13 -1.65 14.02 28.91
C VAL A 13 -1.76 14.99 27.75
N GLY A 14 -1.10 14.64 26.66
CA GLY A 14 -1.12 15.37 25.40
C GLY A 14 -1.93 14.68 24.32
N TYR A 15 -2.44 15.47 23.37
CA TYR A 15 -3.16 14.99 22.18
C TYR A 15 -2.57 15.68 20.95
N GLY A 16 -2.33 14.88 19.93
CA GLY A 16 -1.90 15.35 18.61
C GLY A 16 -2.79 14.85 17.50
N ILE A 17 -2.89 15.61 16.42
CA ILE A 17 -3.52 15.17 15.17
C ILE A 17 -2.66 15.62 14.00
N ALA A 18 -2.52 14.76 13.01
CA ALA A 18 -1.83 15.06 11.77
C ALA A 18 -2.57 14.43 10.60
N GLY A 19 -2.47 15.07 9.45
CA GLY A 19 -2.93 14.53 8.17
C GLY A 19 -1.75 14.35 7.21
N GLY A 20 -1.90 13.38 6.31
CA GLY A 20 -0.93 13.11 5.26
C GLY A 20 -1.62 12.61 4.01
N HIS A 21 -0.87 12.56 2.93
CA HIS A 21 -1.29 11.96 1.67
C HIS A 21 -0.11 11.29 1.00
N LEU A 22 -0.41 10.25 0.22
CA LEU A 22 0.55 9.53 -0.60
C LEU A 22 0.02 9.49 -2.03
N SER A 23 0.83 9.90 -2.98
CA SER A 23 0.53 9.77 -4.41
C SER A 23 0.56 8.30 -4.84
N CYS A 24 -0.31 7.94 -5.77
CA CYS A 24 -0.35 6.62 -6.41
C CYS A 24 0.13 6.72 -7.85
N GLY A 25 0.85 5.69 -8.30
CA GLY A 25 1.47 5.65 -9.63
C GLY A 25 2.87 6.24 -9.68
N LEU A 26 3.50 6.18 -10.85
CA LEU A 26 4.88 6.64 -11.07
C LEU A 26 4.99 8.14 -11.35
N GLY A 27 3.87 8.81 -11.57
CA GLY A 27 3.81 10.25 -11.82
C GLY A 27 3.76 10.60 -13.33
N LYS A 28 3.56 11.88 -13.58
CA LYS A 28 3.40 12.40 -14.94
C LYS A 28 4.65 12.19 -15.78
N ASN A 29 4.46 11.83 -17.06
CA ASN A 29 5.52 11.59 -18.06
C ASN A 29 6.43 10.38 -17.78
N ILE A 30 6.08 9.52 -16.83
CA ILE A 30 6.74 8.23 -16.62
C ILE A 30 5.77 7.16 -17.13
N PRO A 31 6.16 6.31 -18.12
CA PRO A 31 5.31 5.23 -18.56
C PRO A 31 4.92 4.34 -17.39
N ASP A 32 3.61 4.21 -17.17
CA ASP A 32 3.06 3.46 -16.05
C ASP A 32 1.96 2.53 -16.58
N GLN A 33 2.36 1.34 -16.98
CA GLN A 33 1.51 0.34 -17.61
C GLN A 33 1.77 -1.05 -17.02
N ALA A 34 0.84 -1.97 -17.25
CA ALA A 34 0.97 -3.38 -16.93
C ALA A 34 0.34 -4.23 -18.01
N GLU A 35 0.93 -5.38 -18.26
CA GLU A 35 0.38 -6.44 -19.11
C GLU A 35 0.30 -7.75 -18.35
N VAL A 36 -0.85 -8.42 -18.42
CA VAL A 36 -1.17 -9.63 -17.66
C VAL A 36 -1.66 -10.71 -18.63
N LYS A 37 -1.27 -11.96 -18.38
CA LYS A 37 -1.74 -13.13 -19.12
C LYS A 37 -2.60 -14.01 -18.22
N ILE A 38 -3.61 -14.66 -18.82
CA ILE A 38 -4.44 -15.69 -18.19
C ILE A 38 -4.37 -16.99 -19.01
N GLU A 39 -4.34 -18.11 -18.34
CA GLU A 39 -4.50 -19.44 -18.91
C GLU A 39 -5.57 -20.21 -18.13
N GLU A 40 -6.25 -21.15 -18.79
CA GLU A 40 -7.22 -22.03 -18.16
C GLU A 40 -6.92 -23.49 -18.55
N ALA A 41 -7.00 -24.36 -17.56
CA ALA A 41 -6.92 -25.80 -17.76
C ALA A 41 -7.84 -26.50 -16.75
N ASP A 42 -8.76 -27.33 -17.26
CA ASP A 42 -9.66 -28.16 -16.45
C ASP A 42 -10.46 -27.37 -15.39
N GLY A 43 -10.88 -26.15 -15.70
CA GLY A 43 -11.63 -25.27 -14.80
C GLY A 43 -10.78 -24.55 -13.77
N HIS A 44 -9.46 -24.65 -13.86
CA HIS A 44 -8.52 -23.91 -13.04
C HIS A 44 -7.85 -22.79 -13.84
N TYR A 45 -7.84 -21.59 -13.29
CA TYR A 45 -7.29 -20.40 -13.94
C TYR A 45 -5.92 -20.05 -13.36
N THR A 46 -4.95 -19.83 -14.24
CA THR A 46 -3.62 -19.33 -13.85
C THR A 46 -3.39 -17.97 -14.44
N ILE A 47 -3.11 -16.98 -13.59
CA ILE A 47 -2.87 -15.60 -13.99
C ILE A 47 -1.40 -15.27 -13.76
N PHE A 48 -0.75 -14.68 -14.75
CA PHE A 48 0.67 -14.35 -14.76
C PHE A 48 0.85 -12.84 -14.66
N LEU A 49 1.42 -12.39 -13.54
CA LEU A 49 1.65 -10.97 -13.25
C LEU A 49 3.11 -10.71 -12.90
N GLY A 50 3.75 -9.77 -13.58
CA GLY A 50 5.12 -9.33 -13.30
C GLY A 50 5.29 -8.50 -12.03
N LEU A 51 4.28 -8.47 -11.15
CA LEU A 51 4.30 -7.76 -9.87
C LEU A 51 4.82 -8.65 -8.74
N VAL A 52 5.29 -8.01 -7.66
CA VAL A 52 5.86 -8.69 -6.49
C VAL A 52 4.99 -8.47 -5.25
N ASP A 53 4.75 -9.54 -4.49
CA ASP A 53 4.24 -9.43 -3.13
C ASP A 53 5.44 -9.49 -2.16
N ILE A 54 5.72 -8.39 -1.48
CA ILE A 54 6.79 -8.24 -0.49
C ILE A 54 6.26 -8.22 0.94
N GLY A 55 5.03 -8.72 1.15
CA GLY A 55 4.34 -8.75 2.43
C GLY A 55 3.15 -7.81 2.53
N GLN A 56 2.88 -6.99 1.48
CA GLN A 56 1.74 -6.07 1.47
C GLN A 56 0.39 -6.76 1.15
N GLY A 57 0.38 -8.06 0.80
CA GLY A 57 -0.84 -8.85 0.59
C GLY A 57 -1.49 -8.66 -0.78
N SER A 58 -0.76 -8.16 -1.78
CA SER A 58 -1.29 -7.99 -3.15
C SER A 58 -1.67 -9.30 -3.80
N ARG A 59 -0.95 -10.40 -3.52
CA ARG A 59 -1.28 -11.73 -4.03
C ARG A 59 -2.72 -12.11 -3.69
N THR A 60 -3.08 -12.10 -2.42
CA THR A 60 -4.41 -12.50 -1.96
C THR A 60 -5.50 -11.55 -2.49
N ALA A 61 -5.21 -10.25 -2.53
CA ALA A 61 -6.14 -9.25 -3.05
C ALA A 61 -6.43 -9.46 -4.54
N LEU A 62 -5.39 -9.64 -5.36
CA LEU A 62 -5.53 -9.86 -6.80
C LEU A 62 -6.18 -11.21 -7.12
N GLN A 63 -5.86 -12.26 -6.35
CA GLN A 63 -6.51 -13.56 -6.50
C GLN A 63 -8.02 -13.48 -6.19
N ALA A 64 -8.42 -12.76 -5.14
CA ALA A 64 -9.82 -12.54 -4.83
C ALA A 64 -10.55 -11.73 -5.92
N MET A 65 -9.91 -10.68 -6.45
CA MET A 65 -10.47 -9.92 -7.58
C MET A 65 -10.65 -10.79 -8.82
N ALA A 66 -9.69 -11.67 -9.12
CA ALA A 66 -9.76 -12.57 -10.26
C ALA A 66 -10.88 -13.60 -10.11
N ALA A 67 -11.00 -14.21 -8.94
CA ALA A 67 -12.06 -15.17 -8.64
C ALA A 67 -13.45 -14.55 -8.78
N ASP A 68 -13.65 -13.34 -8.27
CA ASP A 68 -14.88 -12.57 -8.41
C ASP A 68 -15.18 -12.26 -9.89
N ALA A 69 -14.18 -11.78 -10.65
CA ALA A 69 -14.34 -11.47 -12.06
C ALA A 69 -14.58 -12.71 -12.95
N LEU A 70 -14.01 -13.86 -12.60
CA LEU A 70 -14.20 -15.12 -13.28
C LEU A 70 -15.47 -15.87 -12.85
N GLU A 71 -16.14 -15.39 -11.79
CA GLU A 71 -17.33 -16.03 -11.20
C GLU A 71 -17.04 -17.46 -10.75
N THR A 72 -15.87 -17.67 -10.12
CA THR A 72 -15.38 -18.98 -9.66
C THR A 72 -14.92 -18.92 -8.21
N ASP A 73 -14.68 -20.07 -7.60
CA ASP A 73 -14.13 -20.16 -6.26
C ASP A 73 -12.68 -19.65 -6.20
N PHE A 74 -12.30 -19.09 -5.08
CA PHE A 74 -10.95 -18.56 -4.83
C PHE A 74 -9.86 -19.60 -5.11
N ASP A 75 -10.11 -20.87 -4.73
CA ASP A 75 -9.16 -21.98 -4.89
C ASP A 75 -8.99 -22.44 -6.35
N ASN A 76 -9.88 -22.03 -7.25
CA ASN A 76 -9.77 -22.28 -8.69
C ASN A 76 -8.90 -21.27 -9.43
N VAL A 77 -8.32 -20.30 -8.71
CA VAL A 77 -7.44 -19.27 -9.27
C VAL A 77 -6.06 -19.35 -8.65
N SER A 78 -5.04 -19.47 -9.48
CA SER A 78 -3.64 -19.37 -9.08
C SER A 78 -2.96 -18.13 -9.67
N LEU A 79 -2.05 -17.53 -8.93
CA LEU A 79 -1.22 -16.43 -9.43
C LEU A 79 0.24 -16.85 -9.53
N VAL A 80 0.82 -16.72 -10.71
CA VAL A 80 2.27 -16.72 -10.93
C VAL A 80 2.73 -15.28 -10.88
N MET A 81 3.55 -14.95 -9.90
CA MET A 81 4.04 -13.61 -9.65
C MET A 81 5.56 -13.59 -9.56
N ALA A 82 6.18 -12.50 -10.03
CA ALA A 82 7.62 -12.27 -9.93
C ALA A 82 8.50 -13.34 -10.62
N ASP A 83 8.01 -13.93 -11.68
CA ASP A 83 8.74 -14.91 -12.49
C ASP A 83 8.99 -14.31 -13.88
N THR A 84 10.19 -13.79 -14.11
CA THR A 84 10.55 -13.07 -15.35
C THR A 84 10.57 -13.97 -16.59
N ASP A 85 10.62 -15.28 -16.42
CA ASP A 85 10.57 -16.22 -17.55
C ASP A 85 9.11 -16.50 -17.99
N ARG A 86 8.14 -16.24 -17.13
CA ARG A 86 6.74 -16.62 -17.34
C ARG A 86 5.76 -15.45 -17.36
N THR A 87 6.09 -14.35 -16.69
CA THR A 87 5.20 -13.18 -16.54
C THR A 87 5.51 -12.12 -17.60
N LEU A 88 4.48 -11.39 -17.98
CA LEU A 88 4.62 -10.20 -18.81
C LEU A 88 5.05 -8.99 -17.96
N ASP A 89 5.50 -7.93 -18.62
CA ASP A 89 5.95 -6.72 -17.93
C ASP A 89 4.77 -5.95 -17.31
N CYS A 90 4.82 -5.81 -16.00
CA CYS A 90 3.88 -5.00 -15.24
C CYS A 90 4.53 -3.73 -14.65
N GLY A 91 5.77 -3.45 -15.02
CA GLY A 91 6.56 -2.39 -14.42
C GLY A 91 6.92 -2.67 -12.96
N SER A 92 7.45 -1.68 -12.26
CA SER A 92 7.90 -1.85 -10.87
C SER A 92 6.75 -1.94 -9.87
N THR A 93 6.93 -2.76 -8.85
CA THR A 93 6.08 -2.80 -7.65
C THR A 93 6.49 -1.66 -6.72
N ALA A 94 6.06 -0.44 -7.02
CA ALA A 94 6.39 0.79 -6.32
C ALA A 94 5.21 1.78 -6.42
N GLY A 95 5.28 2.93 -5.73
CA GLY A 95 4.32 4.01 -5.88
C GLY A 95 2.87 3.64 -5.60
N SER A 96 2.60 2.63 -4.78
CA SER A 96 1.25 2.15 -4.45
C SER A 96 0.38 1.78 -5.66
N ARG A 97 0.99 1.35 -6.77
CA ARG A 97 0.31 1.13 -8.06
C ARG A 97 -0.20 -0.30 -8.29
N SER A 98 0.36 -1.29 -7.59
CA SER A 98 0.20 -2.71 -7.94
C SER A 98 -1.26 -3.18 -8.00
N THR A 99 -2.07 -2.88 -7.00
CA THR A 99 -3.49 -3.31 -6.99
C THR A 99 -4.29 -2.59 -8.07
N PHE A 100 -4.01 -1.32 -8.32
CA PHE A 100 -4.72 -0.56 -9.34
C PHE A 100 -4.31 -1.00 -10.76
N ILE A 101 -3.03 -0.87 -11.11
CA ILE A 101 -2.57 -1.12 -12.48
C ILE A 101 -2.63 -2.61 -12.85
N GLY A 102 -2.09 -3.46 -11.96
CA GLY A 102 -2.13 -4.91 -12.15
C GLY A 102 -3.53 -5.48 -12.09
N GLY A 103 -4.37 -4.95 -11.20
CA GLY A 103 -5.78 -5.33 -11.11
C GLY A 103 -6.55 -4.98 -12.37
N ASN A 104 -6.41 -3.77 -12.92
CA ASN A 104 -7.08 -3.40 -14.17
C ASN A 104 -6.55 -4.20 -15.37
N ALA A 105 -5.25 -4.41 -15.51
CA ALA A 105 -4.68 -5.25 -16.57
C ALA A 105 -5.21 -6.68 -16.48
N MET A 106 -5.30 -7.23 -15.27
CA MET A 106 -5.87 -8.55 -15.01
C MET A 106 -7.36 -8.63 -15.37
N LEU A 107 -8.15 -7.64 -14.98
CA LEU A 107 -9.57 -7.59 -15.34
C LEU A 107 -9.78 -7.49 -16.84
N ASN A 108 -8.95 -6.72 -17.57
CA ASN A 108 -8.97 -6.65 -19.01
C ASN A 108 -8.56 -7.99 -19.65
N ALA A 109 -7.57 -8.71 -19.10
CA ALA A 109 -7.21 -10.05 -19.56
C ALA A 109 -8.38 -11.05 -19.37
N ILE A 110 -9.05 -11.01 -18.23
CA ILE A 110 -10.21 -11.87 -17.96
C ILE A 110 -11.38 -11.54 -18.91
N GLU A 111 -11.63 -10.26 -19.15
CA GLU A 111 -12.69 -9.85 -20.08
C GLU A 111 -12.41 -10.32 -21.51
N ASN A 112 -11.17 -10.14 -22.00
CA ASN A 112 -10.74 -10.61 -23.33
C ASN A 112 -10.84 -12.14 -23.42
N PHE A 113 -10.40 -12.86 -22.40
CA PHE A 113 -10.48 -14.32 -22.31
C PHE A 113 -11.94 -14.81 -22.37
N LYS A 114 -12.85 -14.20 -21.59
CA LYS A 114 -14.29 -14.52 -21.60
C LYS A 114 -14.94 -14.29 -22.96
N LYS A 115 -14.45 -13.32 -23.75
CA LYS A 115 -14.91 -13.05 -25.11
C LYS A 115 -14.31 -14.00 -26.16
N GLY A 116 -13.30 -14.78 -25.81
CA GLY A 116 -12.54 -15.62 -26.72
C GLY A 116 -11.66 -14.82 -27.69
N GLU A 117 -11.24 -13.61 -27.31
CA GLU A 117 -10.43 -12.72 -28.13
C GLU A 117 -8.93 -12.95 -27.93
N MET A 118 -8.43 -12.81 -26.69
CA MET A 118 -7.04 -13.03 -26.31
C MET A 118 -6.88 -13.41 -24.84
N GLU A 119 -5.74 -14.04 -24.54
CA GLU A 119 -5.37 -14.45 -23.18
C GLU A 119 -4.61 -13.35 -22.41
N THR A 120 -4.50 -12.15 -22.97
CA THR A 120 -3.78 -11.03 -22.36
C THR A 120 -4.64 -9.80 -22.20
N GLY A 121 -4.28 -8.96 -21.23
CA GLY A 121 -4.89 -7.67 -21.00
C GLY A 121 -3.84 -6.64 -20.58
N LYS A 122 -4.06 -5.40 -21.00
CA LYS A 122 -3.19 -4.26 -20.66
C LYS A 122 -3.99 -3.21 -19.91
N ALA A 123 -3.29 -2.49 -19.06
CA ALA A 123 -3.80 -1.25 -18.49
C ALA A 123 -2.70 -0.22 -18.39
N ASP A 124 -3.10 1.03 -18.58
CA ASP A 124 -2.27 2.20 -18.35
C ASP A 124 -2.75 2.91 -17.10
N PHE A 125 -1.81 3.48 -16.33
CA PHE A 125 -2.17 4.35 -15.23
C PHE A 125 -2.70 5.67 -15.82
N PRO A 126 -3.83 6.23 -15.32
CA PRO A 126 -4.39 7.44 -15.89
C PRO A 126 -3.42 8.62 -15.77
N GLU A 127 -3.22 9.33 -16.87
CA GLU A 127 -2.51 10.60 -16.85
C GLU A 127 -3.42 11.69 -16.28
N SER A 128 -2.87 12.52 -15.39
CA SER A 128 -3.55 13.73 -14.95
C SER A 128 -3.41 14.79 -16.04
N GLU A 129 -4.51 15.21 -16.65
CA GLU A 129 -4.54 16.34 -17.59
C GLU A 129 -4.27 17.68 -16.87
N GLU A 130 -4.68 17.79 -15.61
CA GLU A 130 -4.43 18.95 -14.78
C GLU A 130 -3.26 18.68 -13.85
N SER A 131 -2.35 19.64 -13.75
CA SER A 131 -1.23 19.62 -12.80
C SER A 131 -1.72 19.84 -11.38
N PHE A 132 -2.53 18.93 -10.85
CA PHE A 132 -2.86 18.90 -9.43
C PHE A 132 -1.61 18.38 -8.71
N SER A 133 -0.75 19.32 -8.35
CA SER A 133 0.49 19.05 -7.64
C SER A 133 0.32 19.39 -6.17
N ILE A 134 0.14 18.37 -5.34
CA ILE A 134 0.42 18.52 -3.91
C ILE A 134 1.91 18.14 -3.75
N ALA A 135 2.72 19.07 -3.24
CA ALA A 135 4.16 18.87 -3.03
C ALA A 135 5.02 18.65 -4.30
N GLY A 136 4.62 19.18 -5.46
CA GLY A 136 5.52 19.33 -6.61
C GLY A 136 5.51 18.20 -7.64
N PHE A 137 4.85 17.07 -7.38
CA PHE A 137 4.74 15.96 -8.33
C PHE A 137 3.28 15.72 -8.70
N PRO A 138 2.88 15.93 -9.98
CA PRO A 138 1.52 15.64 -10.40
C PRO A 138 1.29 14.13 -10.50
N HIS A 139 0.26 13.67 -9.79
CA HIS A 139 -0.26 12.30 -9.85
C HIS A 139 -1.77 12.34 -10.08
N ALA A 140 -2.30 11.31 -10.72
CA ALA A 140 -3.73 11.19 -10.99
C ALA A 140 -4.55 10.84 -9.74
N MET A 141 -3.93 10.16 -8.78
CA MET A 141 -4.60 9.66 -7.57
C MET A 141 -3.74 9.81 -6.32
N TYR A 142 -4.43 9.95 -5.19
CA TYR A 142 -3.81 10.04 -3.87
C TYR A 142 -4.59 9.19 -2.85
N THR A 143 -3.86 8.63 -1.89
CA THR A 143 -4.40 8.07 -0.65
C THR A 143 -4.25 9.11 0.45
N PHE A 144 -5.26 9.31 1.28
CA PHE A 144 -5.23 10.25 2.39
C PHE A 144 -5.28 9.53 3.72
N ILE A 145 -4.59 10.07 4.71
CA ILE A 145 -4.60 9.55 6.07
C ILE A 145 -4.71 10.69 7.08
N ALA A 146 -5.45 10.44 8.15
CA ALA A 146 -5.47 11.26 9.34
C ALA A 146 -5.19 10.39 10.56
N GLN A 147 -4.31 10.85 11.44
CA GLN A 147 -3.99 10.15 12.68
C GLN A 147 -4.18 11.07 13.87
N ALA A 148 -4.76 10.53 14.95
CA ALA A 148 -4.89 11.20 16.23
C ALA A 148 -4.20 10.36 17.30
N VAL A 149 -3.40 11.00 18.13
CA VAL A 149 -2.57 10.34 19.15
C VAL A 149 -2.90 10.92 20.53
N LYS A 150 -2.93 10.06 21.53
CA LYS A 150 -2.99 10.40 22.94
C LYS A 150 -1.76 9.82 23.65
N LEU A 151 -1.02 10.66 24.34
CA LEU A 151 0.18 10.25 25.06
C LEU A 151 0.23 10.87 26.46
N ARG A 152 1.07 10.31 27.31
CA ARG A 152 1.37 10.87 28.62
C ARG A 152 2.88 11.00 28.79
N VAL A 153 3.31 12.11 29.36
CA VAL A 153 4.71 12.32 29.76
C VAL A 153 4.85 12.13 31.26
N ASP A 154 5.79 11.31 31.68
CA ASP A 154 6.16 11.21 33.08
C ASP A 154 6.90 12.50 33.51
N PRO A 155 6.38 13.24 34.51
CA PRO A 155 6.97 14.55 34.87
C PRO A 155 8.33 14.45 35.56
N VAL A 156 8.71 13.28 36.03
CA VAL A 156 9.98 13.08 36.74
C VAL A 156 11.08 12.59 35.81
N THR A 157 10.74 11.62 34.97
CA THR A 157 11.71 10.96 34.07
C THR A 157 11.71 11.55 32.65
N GLY A 158 10.65 12.24 32.24
CA GLY A 158 10.42 12.68 30.87
C GLY A 158 10.00 11.55 29.91
N GLN A 159 9.83 10.34 30.41
CA GLN A 159 9.42 9.21 29.58
C GLN A 159 8.04 9.43 28.98
N VAL A 160 7.94 9.21 27.68
CA VAL A 160 6.67 9.30 26.94
C VAL A 160 6.02 7.93 26.86
N VAL A 161 4.75 7.85 27.23
CA VAL A 161 3.92 6.66 27.12
C VAL A 161 2.82 6.92 26.13
N LEU A 162 2.77 6.12 25.08
CA LEU A 162 1.70 6.16 24.10
C LEU A 162 0.46 5.47 24.71
N LEU A 163 -0.65 6.21 24.83
CA LEU A 163 -1.87 5.71 25.45
C LEU A 163 -2.85 5.20 24.41
N ASP A 164 -2.97 5.88 23.28
CA ASP A 164 -3.92 5.52 22.21
C ASP A 164 -3.54 6.16 20.88
N ILE A 165 -3.82 5.46 19.77
CA ILE A 165 -3.71 5.97 18.40
C ILE A 165 -4.96 5.58 17.63
N ALA A 166 -5.56 6.54 16.96
CA ALA A 166 -6.60 6.33 15.96
C ALA A 166 -6.11 6.77 14.59
N ALA A 167 -6.28 5.91 13.59
CA ALA A 167 -5.95 6.22 12.19
C ALA A 167 -7.20 6.06 11.32
N ALA A 168 -7.40 7.01 10.41
CA ALA A 168 -8.41 6.95 9.36
C ALA A 168 -7.71 7.10 8.00
N THR A 169 -8.02 6.22 7.08
CA THR A 169 -7.38 6.19 5.75
C THR A 169 -8.44 6.14 4.67
N GLU A 170 -8.30 7.01 3.68
CA GLU A 170 -9.06 6.99 2.43
C GLU A 170 -8.15 6.41 1.34
N ALA A 171 -8.46 5.19 0.89
CA ALA A 171 -7.70 4.45 -0.11
C ALA A 171 -8.58 3.93 -1.25
N GLY A 172 -9.76 4.54 -1.45
CA GLY A 172 -10.73 4.09 -2.43
C GLY A 172 -11.42 2.78 -2.04
N ARG A 173 -11.74 1.95 -3.01
CA ARG A 173 -12.39 0.66 -2.78
C ARG A 173 -11.43 -0.33 -2.14
N ILE A 174 -11.75 -0.75 -0.93
CA ILE A 174 -10.96 -1.75 -0.18
C ILE A 174 -11.25 -3.14 -0.74
N ILE A 175 -10.24 -3.80 -1.27
CA ILE A 175 -10.34 -5.16 -1.84
C ILE A 175 -10.23 -6.21 -0.73
N ASN A 176 -9.25 -6.05 0.18
CA ASN A 176 -9.05 -6.95 1.31
C ASN A 176 -8.99 -6.14 2.61
N PRO A 177 -10.11 -6.06 3.38
CA PRO A 177 -10.17 -5.26 4.60
C PRO A 177 -9.15 -5.69 5.67
N LEU A 178 -8.87 -6.99 5.80
CA LEU A 178 -7.91 -7.50 6.78
C LEU A 178 -6.47 -7.09 6.42
N ALA A 179 -6.09 -7.23 5.16
CA ALA A 179 -4.78 -6.79 4.69
C ALA A 179 -4.62 -5.28 4.81
N MET A 180 -5.67 -4.50 4.50
CA MET A 180 -5.67 -3.05 4.65
C MET A 180 -5.47 -2.62 6.11
N ALA A 181 -6.18 -3.24 7.05
CA ALA A 181 -6.00 -2.99 8.47
C ALA A 181 -4.56 -3.31 8.92
N GLY A 182 -4.00 -4.42 8.46
CA GLY A 182 -2.61 -4.80 8.73
C GLY A 182 -1.61 -3.79 8.20
N GLN A 183 -1.80 -3.24 7.00
CA GLN A 183 -0.96 -2.20 6.42
C GLN A 183 -1.03 -0.89 7.23
N ILE A 184 -2.22 -0.48 7.66
CA ILE A 184 -2.39 0.71 8.50
C ILE A 184 -1.68 0.53 9.84
N GLN A 185 -1.88 -0.61 10.51
CA GLN A 185 -1.24 -0.92 11.79
C GLN A 185 0.29 -0.97 11.67
N GLY A 186 0.82 -1.59 10.61
CA GLY A 186 2.25 -1.63 10.32
C GLY A 186 2.83 -0.24 10.10
N GLY A 187 2.15 0.62 9.31
CA GLY A 187 2.55 1.99 9.08
C GLY A 187 2.53 2.84 10.36
N VAL A 188 1.53 2.65 11.22
CA VAL A 188 1.47 3.30 12.54
C VAL A 188 2.64 2.84 13.42
N ALA A 189 2.95 1.54 13.47
CA ALA A 189 4.07 1.02 14.25
C ALA A 189 5.41 1.61 13.79
N MET A 190 5.65 1.69 12.47
CA MET A 190 6.84 2.36 11.92
C MET A 190 6.89 3.84 12.31
N SER A 191 5.77 4.55 12.26
CA SER A 191 5.71 5.96 12.65
C SER A 191 6.05 6.17 14.13
N VAL A 192 5.63 5.25 14.99
CA VAL A 192 5.98 5.25 16.42
C VAL A 192 7.47 5.04 16.61
N GLY A 193 8.07 4.04 15.95
CA GLY A 193 9.51 3.81 15.99
C GLY A 193 10.29 5.04 15.53
N TYR A 194 9.91 5.61 14.40
CA TYR A 194 10.55 6.81 13.85
C TYR A 194 10.42 8.04 14.76
N ALA A 195 9.29 8.20 15.46
CA ALA A 195 9.06 9.35 16.35
C ALA A 195 9.80 9.23 17.69
N PHE A 196 10.01 8.03 18.22
CA PHE A 196 10.49 7.83 19.58
C PHE A 196 11.91 7.25 19.69
N GLY A 197 12.41 6.56 18.71
CA GLY A 197 13.65 5.82 18.87
C GLY A 197 14.60 5.80 17.68
N GLU A 198 14.08 5.67 16.48
CA GLU A 198 14.91 5.44 15.30
C GLU A 198 15.72 6.68 14.91
N ASN A 199 17.04 6.55 14.92
CA ASN A 199 17.96 7.62 14.57
C ASN A 199 19.19 7.07 13.83
N CYS A 200 19.16 7.14 12.51
CA CYS A 200 20.33 6.80 11.67
C CYS A 200 21.42 7.84 11.82
N GLN A 201 22.48 7.52 12.55
CA GLN A 201 23.62 8.39 12.78
C GLN A 201 24.74 8.08 11.80
N PHE A 202 25.17 9.09 11.02
CA PHE A 202 26.27 8.97 10.09
C PHE A 202 27.45 9.85 10.51
N LYS A 203 28.67 9.34 10.38
CA LYS A 203 29.91 10.11 10.50
C LYS A 203 30.84 9.73 9.37
N GLU A 204 31.30 10.73 8.60
CA GLU A 204 32.24 10.54 7.49
C GLU A 204 31.80 9.44 6.50
N GLY A 205 30.49 9.36 6.19
CA GLY A 205 29.90 8.36 5.29
C GLY A 205 29.72 6.96 5.90
N ARG A 206 29.99 6.77 7.19
CA ARG A 206 29.78 5.50 7.89
C ARG A 206 28.58 5.59 8.83
N LEU A 207 27.72 4.56 8.81
CA LEU A 207 26.64 4.40 9.78
C LEU A 207 27.26 4.03 11.13
N LEU A 208 26.95 4.76 12.20
CA LEU A 208 27.50 4.53 13.54
C LEU A 208 26.71 3.48 14.31
N ASN A 209 25.40 3.41 14.06
CA ASN A 209 24.47 2.43 14.67
C ASN A 209 24.06 1.38 13.64
N ASP A 210 25.02 0.60 13.19
CA ASP A 210 24.93 -0.39 12.09
C ASP A 210 24.38 -1.76 12.54
N SER A 211 23.95 -1.88 13.79
CA SER A 211 23.40 -3.10 14.38
C SER A 211 21.96 -2.87 14.83
N MET A 212 21.12 -3.89 14.68
CA MET A 212 19.74 -3.86 15.18
C MET A 212 19.63 -3.56 16.67
N SER A 213 20.65 -3.91 17.45
CA SER A 213 20.70 -3.62 18.90
C SER A 213 21.09 -2.17 19.22
N THR A 214 21.60 -1.41 18.27
CA THR A 214 22.05 -0.03 18.45
C THR A 214 21.27 0.98 17.60
N TYR A 215 20.31 0.51 16.80
CA TYR A 215 19.52 1.34 15.92
C TYR A 215 18.46 2.18 16.65
N LEU A 216 18.10 1.80 17.85
CA LEU A 216 17.12 2.47 18.72
C LEU A 216 17.72 3.70 19.41
#